data_a43326070df02e0352a7232b291d8455
#
_entry.id   a43326070df02e0352a7232b291d8455
#
_cell.length_a   1.000
_cell.length_b   1.000
_cell.length_c   1.000
_cell.angle_alpha   90.00
_cell.angle_beta   90.00
_cell.angle_gamma   90.00
#
_symmetry.space_group_name_H-M   'P 1'
#
loop_
_entity.id
_entity.type
_entity.pdbx_description
1 polymer ?
#
loop_
_entity_poly.entity_id
_entity_poly.type
_entity_poly.pdbx_seq_one_letter_code
_entity_poly.pdbx_strand_id
1 'polypeptide(L)'
;MAVAACAMFTACKDNEDALTSQRQRIVSYLTSSHVPQLIAEEDVENSLEPNPPFYELIDQQVYRYISTYYDAGRESRAVVGMGDEVELTYTAYIFTGSVPRTASVYMTNDSTVLAALVEEGLNAEYWSTDPMTVNLGTTSIIKGLELSLLGCREGDSVEAYMTFEAAYGSDQVLSLIHISEPTRLR
;
A
#
# COMPACT_ATOMS: atom_id res chain seq x y z
N MET A 1 -32.33 26.73 20.04
CA MET A 1 -31.41 26.32 18.97
C MET A 1 -30.07 25.91 19.59
N ALA A 2 -29.91 24.69 20.09
CA ALA A 2 -28.65 24.22 20.71
C ALA A 2 -28.52 22.68 20.69
N VAL A 3 -28.88 22.01 19.58
CA VAL A 3 -28.78 20.54 19.49
C VAL A 3 -27.85 20.07 18.34
N ALA A 4 -27.40 20.96 17.47
CA ALA A 4 -26.61 20.58 16.30
C ALA A 4 -25.08 20.46 16.57
N ALA A 5 -24.57 20.99 17.68
CA ALA A 5 -23.10 21.01 17.94
C ALA A 5 -22.56 19.71 18.54
N CYS A 6 -23.38 18.86 19.16
CA CYS A 6 -22.93 17.68 19.87
C CYS A 6 -22.64 16.47 18.94
N ALA A 7 -23.32 16.40 17.79
CA ALA A 7 -23.14 15.27 16.86
C ALA A 7 -21.84 15.30 16.07
N MET A 8 -21.26 16.49 15.84
CA MET A 8 -19.98 16.62 15.11
C MET A 8 -18.77 16.15 15.95
N PHE A 9 -18.79 16.34 17.26
CA PHE A 9 -17.69 15.94 18.14
C PHE A 9 -17.60 14.43 18.36
N THR A 10 -18.70 13.72 18.34
CA THR A 10 -18.71 12.25 18.46
C THR A 10 -18.18 11.60 17.19
N ALA A 11 -18.60 12.04 16.00
CA ALA A 11 -18.15 11.48 14.73
C ALA A 11 -16.63 11.67 14.49
N CYS A 12 -16.07 12.83 14.88
CA CYS A 12 -14.61 13.06 14.79
C CYS A 12 -13.83 12.13 15.73
N LYS A 13 -14.33 11.92 16.96
CA LYS A 13 -13.66 11.04 17.93
C LYS A 13 -13.69 9.57 17.47
N ASP A 14 -14.81 9.12 16.94
CA ASP A 14 -14.96 7.75 16.44
C ASP A 14 -14.00 7.47 15.26
N ASN A 15 -13.77 8.45 14.39
CA ASN A 15 -12.80 8.33 13.30
C ASN A 15 -11.34 8.32 13.79
N GLU A 16 -10.98 9.14 14.77
CA GLU A 16 -9.64 9.13 15.36
C GLU A 16 -9.32 7.80 16.06
N ASP A 17 -10.29 7.25 16.80
CA ASP A 17 -10.16 5.96 17.46
C ASP A 17 -10.03 4.83 16.42
N ALA A 18 -10.77 4.89 15.32
CA ALA A 18 -10.66 3.96 14.20
C ALA A 18 -9.30 4.02 13.52
N LEU A 19 -8.79 5.21 13.23
CA LEU A 19 -7.45 5.41 12.64
C LEU A 19 -6.35 4.87 13.53
N THR A 20 -6.41 5.19 14.83
CA THR A 20 -5.44 4.70 15.81
C THR A 20 -5.43 3.16 15.84
N SER A 21 -6.60 2.55 15.88
CA SER A 21 -6.76 1.09 15.84
C SER A 21 -6.20 0.49 14.54
N GLN A 22 -6.42 1.14 13.40
CA GLN A 22 -5.91 0.69 12.11
C GLN A 22 -4.37 0.75 12.05
N ARG A 23 -3.78 1.86 12.48
CA ARG A 23 -2.32 2.03 12.56
C ARG A 23 -1.68 0.97 13.44
N GLN A 24 -2.24 0.74 14.64
CA GLN A 24 -1.75 -0.31 15.54
C GLN A 24 -1.82 -1.70 14.91
N ARG A 25 -2.89 -2.00 14.18
CA ARG A 25 -3.05 -3.28 13.49
C ARG A 25 -2.04 -3.47 12.37
N ILE A 26 -1.77 -2.42 11.57
CA ILE A 26 -0.75 -2.46 10.52
C ILE A 26 0.62 -2.70 11.16
N VAL A 27 1.03 -1.87 12.11
CA VAL A 27 2.33 -2.00 12.79
C VAL A 27 2.50 -3.38 13.43
N SER A 28 1.48 -3.84 14.17
CA SER A 28 1.52 -5.17 14.78
C SER A 28 1.72 -6.29 13.77
N TYR A 29 1.07 -6.20 12.59
CA TYR A 29 1.28 -7.16 11.52
C TYR A 29 2.69 -7.10 10.95
N LEU A 30 3.19 -5.91 10.59
CA LEU A 30 4.50 -5.71 9.97
C LEU A 30 5.64 -6.21 10.87
N THR A 31 5.53 -5.95 12.17
CA THR A 31 6.60 -6.28 13.14
C THR A 31 6.52 -7.71 13.70
N SER A 32 5.41 -8.43 13.51
CA SER A 32 5.25 -9.76 14.13
C SER A 32 4.87 -10.89 13.16
N SER A 33 4.07 -10.61 12.13
CA SER A 33 3.46 -11.64 11.28
C SER A 33 3.84 -11.53 9.81
N HIS A 34 4.37 -10.41 9.39
CA HIS A 34 4.92 -10.21 8.05
C HIS A 34 6.19 -11.06 7.83
N VAL A 35 6.45 -11.46 6.61
CA VAL A 35 7.65 -12.23 6.24
C VAL A 35 8.34 -11.53 5.08
N PRO A 36 9.55 -10.99 5.32
CA PRO A 36 10.30 -10.91 6.60
C PRO A 36 9.61 -9.98 7.61
N GLN A 37 9.89 -10.15 8.93
CA GLN A 37 9.46 -9.16 9.92
C GLN A 37 10.17 -7.83 9.66
N LEU A 38 9.43 -6.74 9.75
CA LEU A 38 9.95 -5.41 9.43
C LEU A 38 10.20 -4.60 10.71
N ILE A 39 11.20 -3.74 10.67
CA ILE A 39 11.41 -2.70 11.68
C ILE A 39 10.96 -1.34 11.11
N ALA A 40 10.79 -0.33 11.96
CA ALA A 40 10.55 1.03 11.48
C ALA A 40 11.84 1.59 10.85
N GLU A 41 11.72 2.46 9.84
CA GLU A 41 12.86 3.09 9.18
C GLU A 41 13.80 3.78 10.18
N GLU A 42 13.26 4.44 11.20
CA GLU A 42 14.01 5.12 12.26
C GLU A 42 14.89 4.19 13.10
N ASP A 43 14.60 2.88 13.11
CA ASP A 43 15.36 1.88 13.86
C ASP A 43 16.48 1.23 13.03
N VAL A 44 16.55 1.50 11.72
CA VAL A 44 17.52 0.88 10.80
C VAL A 44 18.96 1.14 11.22
N GLU A 45 19.28 2.39 11.58
CA GLU A 45 20.64 2.77 12.01
C GLU A 45 21.09 2.08 13.30
N ASN A 46 20.15 1.66 14.14
CA ASN A 46 20.40 0.98 15.41
C ASN A 46 20.38 -0.54 15.28
N SER A 47 20.03 -1.07 14.11
CA SER A 47 19.97 -2.51 13.87
C SER A 47 21.37 -3.14 13.84
N LEU A 48 21.48 -4.30 14.44
CA LEU A 48 22.69 -5.14 14.34
C LEU A 48 22.71 -6.02 13.08
N GLU A 49 21.56 -6.10 12.40
CA GLU A 49 21.41 -6.86 11.18
C GLU A 49 21.88 -6.03 9.97
N PRO A 50 22.73 -6.57 9.10
CA PRO A 50 23.07 -5.88 7.87
C PRO A 50 21.88 -5.87 6.92
N ASN A 51 21.52 -4.67 6.40
CA ASN A 51 20.40 -4.51 5.50
C ASN A 51 19.06 -5.02 6.08
N PRO A 52 18.64 -4.56 7.27
CA PRO A 52 17.43 -5.04 7.88
C PRO A 52 16.22 -4.63 7.02
N PRO A 53 15.24 -5.50 6.83
CA PRO A 53 13.99 -5.13 6.14
C PRO A 53 13.21 -4.15 7.02
N PHE A 54 12.74 -3.05 6.42
CA PHE A 54 12.07 -1.99 7.14
C PHE A 54 10.86 -1.44 6.39
N TYR A 55 9.97 -0.77 7.10
CA TYR A 55 8.89 0.01 6.52
C TYR A 55 9.08 1.51 6.78
N GLU A 56 8.74 2.32 5.78
CA GLU A 56 8.63 3.77 5.88
C GLU A 56 7.20 4.17 6.27
N LEU A 57 7.06 5.15 7.16
CA LEU A 57 5.75 5.73 7.48
C LEU A 57 5.59 7.08 6.77
N ILE A 58 4.74 7.11 5.75
CA ILE A 58 4.51 8.28 4.89
C ILE A 58 3.19 8.94 5.30
N ASP A 59 3.24 10.27 5.58
CA ASP A 59 2.08 11.11 5.91
C ASP A 59 1.19 10.52 7.03
N GLN A 60 1.78 9.76 7.96
CA GLN A 60 1.08 9.06 9.06
C GLN A 60 -0.03 8.10 8.62
N GLN A 61 -0.10 7.72 7.34
CA GLN A 61 -1.22 6.97 6.77
C GLN A 61 -0.81 5.79 5.90
N VAL A 62 0.40 5.81 5.32
CA VAL A 62 0.92 4.76 4.44
C VAL A 62 2.19 4.17 5.05
N TYR A 63 2.21 2.86 5.18
CA TYR A 63 3.36 2.06 5.62
C TYR A 63 3.89 1.34 4.40
N ARG A 64 5.05 1.78 3.88
CA ARG A 64 5.65 1.27 2.66
C ARG A 64 6.84 0.38 2.96
N TYR A 65 6.83 -0.82 2.40
CA TYR A 65 7.97 -1.72 2.36
C TYR A 65 8.43 -1.91 0.91
N ILE A 66 9.71 -1.71 0.64
CA ILE A 66 10.33 -1.95 -0.67
C ILE A 66 11.22 -3.19 -0.53
N SER A 67 10.75 -4.32 -1.05
CA SER A 67 11.48 -5.59 -0.91
C SER A 67 12.80 -5.61 -1.70
N THR A 68 12.89 -4.80 -2.74
CA THR A 68 14.08 -4.62 -3.59
C THR A 68 14.99 -3.48 -3.14
N TYR A 69 14.79 -2.92 -1.94
CA TYR A 69 15.50 -1.72 -1.48
C TYR A 69 17.02 -1.86 -1.51
N TYR A 70 17.54 -3.04 -1.15
CA TYR A 70 18.96 -3.33 -1.12
C TYR A 70 19.50 -4.02 -2.38
N ASP A 71 18.74 -4.06 -3.45
CA ASP A 71 19.17 -4.66 -4.72
C ASP A 71 20.38 -3.93 -5.31
N ALA A 72 21.31 -4.70 -5.84
CA ALA A 72 22.47 -4.15 -6.53
C ALA A 72 22.03 -3.28 -7.73
N GLY A 73 22.58 -2.07 -7.79
CA GLY A 73 22.28 -1.12 -8.86
C GLY A 73 20.95 -0.38 -8.74
N ARG A 74 20.17 -0.60 -7.69
CA ARG A 74 18.92 0.16 -7.44
C ARG A 74 19.16 1.66 -7.48
N GLU A 75 20.24 2.14 -6.87
CA GLU A 75 20.59 3.56 -6.81
C GLU A 75 20.81 4.24 -8.16
N SER A 76 21.09 3.46 -9.21
CA SER A 76 21.25 3.97 -10.57
C SER A 76 19.93 4.03 -11.36
N ARG A 77 18.84 3.45 -10.84
CA ARG A 77 17.53 3.44 -11.47
C ARG A 77 16.84 4.80 -11.28
N ALA A 78 15.98 5.17 -12.25
CA ALA A 78 15.25 6.43 -12.18
C ALA A 78 14.33 6.48 -10.97
N VAL A 79 14.27 7.65 -10.32
CA VAL A 79 13.40 7.90 -9.18
C VAL A 79 12.04 8.38 -9.67
N VAL A 80 10.97 7.86 -9.12
CA VAL A 80 9.59 8.26 -9.39
C VAL A 80 9.26 9.56 -8.67
N GLY A 81 8.89 10.59 -9.43
CA GLY A 81 8.53 11.92 -8.93
C GLY A 81 7.14 12.38 -9.38
N MET A 82 6.72 13.53 -8.87
CA MET A 82 5.48 14.17 -9.33
C MET A 82 5.61 14.56 -10.81
N GLY A 83 4.56 14.25 -11.58
CA GLY A 83 4.51 14.50 -13.03
C GLY A 83 5.04 13.34 -13.89
N ASP A 84 5.62 12.32 -13.28
CA ASP A 84 6.07 11.16 -14.03
C ASP A 84 4.90 10.25 -14.43
N GLU A 85 5.02 9.62 -15.59
CA GLU A 85 4.16 8.53 -16.04
C GLU A 85 4.74 7.19 -15.58
N VAL A 86 3.94 6.42 -14.87
CA VAL A 86 4.34 5.15 -14.26
C VAL A 86 3.40 4.04 -14.71
N GLU A 87 3.95 2.92 -15.16
CA GLU A 87 3.18 1.68 -15.40
C GLU A 87 3.35 0.72 -14.21
N LEU A 88 2.23 0.17 -13.75
CA LEU A 88 2.18 -0.74 -12.60
C LEU A 88 1.54 -2.07 -12.96
N THR A 89 2.12 -3.16 -12.45
CA THR A 89 1.40 -4.41 -12.19
C THR A 89 1.16 -4.49 -10.68
N TYR A 90 -0.09 -4.70 -10.25
CA TYR A 90 -0.44 -4.62 -8.83
C TYR A 90 -1.53 -5.61 -8.43
N THR A 91 -1.58 -5.90 -7.14
CA THR A 91 -2.70 -6.59 -6.49
C THR A 91 -3.13 -5.79 -5.25
N ALA A 92 -4.39 -5.43 -5.18
CA ALA A 92 -4.99 -4.73 -4.05
C ALA A 92 -5.83 -5.70 -3.21
N TYR A 93 -5.66 -5.63 -1.88
CA TYR A 93 -6.33 -6.48 -0.92
C TYR A 93 -7.12 -5.65 0.09
N ILE A 94 -8.20 -6.24 0.60
CA ILE A 94 -8.80 -5.79 1.85
C ILE A 94 -7.95 -6.39 2.98
N PHE A 95 -7.25 -5.53 3.71
CA PHE A 95 -6.35 -5.94 4.77
C PHE A 95 -7.08 -6.05 6.11
N THR A 96 -6.97 -7.21 6.76
CA THR A 96 -7.65 -7.52 8.04
C THR A 96 -6.69 -7.67 9.22
N GLY A 97 -5.39 -7.37 9.02
CA GLY A 97 -4.36 -7.56 10.06
C GLY A 97 -3.71 -8.95 10.04
N SER A 98 -3.90 -9.70 8.98
CA SER A 98 -3.31 -11.03 8.76
C SER A 98 -2.74 -11.16 7.36
N VAL A 99 -1.98 -12.21 7.10
CA VAL A 99 -1.43 -12.51 5.78
C VAL A 99 -2.52 -12.46 4.72
N PRO A 100 -2.36 -11.65 3.65
CA PRO A 100 -3.31 -11.56 2.55
C PRO A 100 -3.55 -12.93 1.90
N ARG A 101 -4.78 -13.17 1.47
CA ARG A 101 -5.19 -14.41 0.78
C ARG A 101 -5.94 -14.04 -0.49
N THR A 102 -6.06 -14.98 -1.42
CA THR A 102 -6.87 -14.83 -2.64
C THR A 102 -8.28 -14.31 -2.34
N ALA A 103 -8.94 -14.82 -1.31
CA ALA A 103 -10.26 -14.37 -0.87
C ALA A 103 -10.33 -12.89 -0.43
N SER A 104 -9.21 -12.24 -0.17
CA SER A 104 -9.13 -10.81 0.19
C SER A 104 -8.71 -9.89 -0.96
N VAL A 105 -8.46 -10.44 -2.16
CA VAL A 105 -8.15 -9.65 -3.36
C VAL A 105 -9.36 -8.81 -3.74
N TYR A 106 -9.14 -7.51 -3.82
CA TYR A 106 -10.13 -6.54 -4.24
C TYR A 106 -10.00 -6.22 -5.74
N MET A 107 -8.76 -6.08 -6.23
CA MET A 107 -8.44 -5.79 -7.62
C MET A 107 -7.02 -6.27 -7.94
N THR A 108 -6.79 -6.75 -9.17
CA THR A 108 -5.46 -7.10 -9.65
C THR A 108 -5.39 -6.98 -11.17
N ASN A 109 -4.21 -6.63 -11.70
CA ASN A 109 -3.83 -6.83 -13.09
C ASN A 109 -2.63 -7.81 -13.20
N ASP A 110 -2.22 -8.44 -12.09
CA ASP A 110 -1.24 -9.52 -12.10
C ASP A 110 -1.86 -10.79 -12.67
N SER A 111 -1.31 -11.26 -13.78
CA SER A 111 -1.83 -12.41 -14.53
C SER A 111 -1.79 -13.71 -13.71
N THR A 112 -0.81 -13.85 -12.82
CA THR A 112 -0.65 -15.05 -11.97
C THR A 112 -1.74 -15.07 -10.89
N VAL A 113 -1.96 -13.92 -10.25
CA VAL A 113 -3.01 -13.77 -9.23
C VAL A 113 -4.38 -13.94 -9.87
N LEU A 114 -4.61 -13.32 -11.03
CA LEU A 114 -5.87 -13.44 -11.75
C LEU A 114 -6.18 -14.90 -12.15
N ALA A 115 -5.17 -15.64 -12.62
CA ALA A 115 -5.34 -17.05 -12.95
C ALA A 115 -5.77 -17.88 -11.73
N ALA A 116 -5.15 -17.64 -10.56
CA ALA A 116 -5.53 -18.31 -9.32
C ALA A 116 -6.97 -17.98 -8.89
N LEU A 117 -7.38 -16.71 -9.03
CA LEU A 117 -8.78 -16.31 -8.76
C LEU A 117 -9.78 -16.98 -9.69
N VAL A 118 -9.44 -17.15 -10.97
CA VAL A 118 -10.28 -17.86 -11.95
C VAL A 118 -10.41 -19.34 -11.59
N GLU A 119 -9.34 -19.99 -11.15
CA GLU A 119 -9.39 -21.37 -10.65
C GLU A 119 -10.31 -21.51 -9.41
N GLU A 120 -10.37 -20.46 -8.58
CA GLU A 120 -11.29 -20.38 -7.43
C GLU A 120 -12.73 -19.97 -7.81
N GLY A 121 -13.01 -19.71 -9.10
CA GLY A 121 -14.35 -19.47 -9.63
C GLY A 121 -14.67 -18.01 -9.97
N LEU A 122 -13.66 -17.11 -10.01
CA LEU A 122 -13.87 -15.73 -10.45
C LEU A 122 -14.26 -15.70 -11.93
N ASN A 123 -15.30 -14.92 -12.27
CA ASN A 123 -15.54 -14.53 -13.65
C ASN A 123 -14.62 -13.37 -14.05
N ALA A 124 -13.62 -13.64 -14.88
CA ALA A 124 -12.62 -12.66 -15.32
C ALA A 124 -13.07 -11.74 -16.47
N GLU A 125 -14.33 -11.81 -16.92
CA GLU A 125 -14.84 -11.05 -18.09
C GLU A 125 -14.56 -9.54 -18.00
N TYR A 126 -14.50 -8.99 -16.78
CA TYR A 126 -14.29 -7.56 -16.51
C TYR A 126 -12.91 -7.24 -15.93
N TRP A 127 -11.99 -8.19 -15.96
CA TRP A 127 -10.64 -8.04 -15.44
C TRP A 127 -9.64 -7.94 -16.60
N SER A 128 -8.68 -7.03 -16.50
CA SER A 128 -7.58 -6.88 -17.46
C SER A 128 -6.25 -7.16 -16.77
N THR A 129 -5.33 -7.77 -17.52
CA THR A 129 -3.93 -7.92 -17.13
C THR A 129 -3.01 -6.86 -17.75
N ASP A 130 -3.61 -5.86 -18.41
CA ASP A 130 -2.82 -4.74 -18.93
C ASP A 130 -2.23 -3.92 -17.78
N PRO A 131 -0.97 -3.47 -17.87
CA PRO A 131 -0.39 -2.59 -16.88
C PRO A 131 -1.23 -1.32 -16.69
N MET A 132 -1.41 -0.91 -15.45
CA MET A 132 -2.09 0.34 -15.12
C MET A 132 -1.14 1.51 -15.34
N THR A 133 -1.51 2.46 -16.21
CA THR A 133 -0.75 3.69 -16.40
C THR A 133 -1.26 4.80 -15.50
N VAL A 134 -0.35 5.42 -14.75
CA VAL A 134 -0.63 6.52 -13.82
C VAL A 134 0.29 7.68 -14.11
N ASN A 135 -0.28 8.89 -14.26
CA ASN A 135 0.50 10.14 -14.26
C ASN A 135 0.36 10.78 -12.87
N LEU A 136 1.44 10.76 -12.10
CA LEU A 136 1.43 11.24 -10.72
C LEU A 136 1.08 12.71 -10.64
N GLY A 137 0.15 13.04 -9.75
CA GLY A 137 -0.39 14.39 -9.58
C GLY A 137 -1.49 14.79 -10.56
N THR A 138 -1.80 13.98 -11.59
CA THR A 138 -2.86 14.28 -12.57
C THR A 138 -3.90 13.16 -12.72
N THR A 139 -3.48 11.90 -12.66
CA THR A 139 -4.43 10.78 -12.67
C THR A 139 -5.19 10.72 -11.36
N SER A 140 -6.51 10.58 -11.43
CA SER A 140 -7.35 10.41 -10.23
C SER A 140 -7.18 8.99 -9.67
N ILE A 141 -6.31 8.84 -8.69
CA ILE A 141 -6.05 7.61 -7.92
C ILE A 141 -6.23 7.89 -6.43
N ILE A 142 -6.32 6.82 -5.63
CA ILE A 142 -6.34 6.98 -4.17
C ILE A 142 -5.02 7.58 -3.69
N LYS A 143 -5.10 8.48 -2.70
CA LYS A 143 -3.94 9.21 -2.16
C LYS A 143 -2.83 8.25 -1.70
N GLY A 144 -3.19 7.15 -1.08
CA GLY A 144 -2.24 6.17 -0.58
C GLY A 144 -1.42 5.50 -1.69
N LEU A 145 -2.00 5.25 -2.87
CA LEU A 145 -1.25 4.73 -4.01
C LEU A 145 -0.24 5.76 -4.52
N GLU A 146 -0.66 7.02 -4.68
CA GLU A 146 0.26 8.09 -5.09
C GLU A 146 1.43 8.22 -4.11
N LEU A 147 1.15 8.30 -2.80
CA LEU A 147 2.17 8.39 -1.76
C LEU A 147 3.11 7.16 -1.76
N SER A 148 2.58 5.97 -2.03
CA SER A 148 3.39 4.75 -2.05
C SER A 148 4.35 4.67 -3.23
N LEU A 149 4.08 5.39 -4.32
CA LEU A 149 4.91 5.42 -5.52
C LEU A 149 5.99 6.50 -5.48
N LEU A 150 5.70 7.65 -4.84
CA LEU A 150 6.64 8.76 -4.77
C LEU A 150 7.95 8.36 -4.06
N GLY A 151 9.09 8.61 -4.73
CA GLY A 151 10.42 8.25 -4.23
C GLY A 151 10.81 6.79 -4.44
N CYS A 152 9.91 5.94 -4.96
CA CYS A 152 10.31 4.62 -5.46
C CYS A 152 11.23 4.76 -6.67
N ARG A 153 11.85 3.68 -7.07
CA ARG A 153 12.68 3.63 -8.28
C ARG A 153 12.08 2.65 -9.29
N GLU A 154 12.38 2.90 -10.54
CA GLU A 154 12.01 1.97 -11.62
C GLU A 154 12.46 0.54 -11.23
N GLY A 155 11.54 -0.42 -11.32
CA GLY A 155 11.79 -1.81 -10.95
C GLY A 155 11.69 -2.14 -9.46
N ASP A 156 11.23 -1.21 -8.62
CA ASP A 156 11.00 -1.51 -7.21
C ASP A 156 9.75 -2.38 -7.00
N SER A 157 9.90 -3.44 -6.22
CA SER A 157 8.76 -4.20 -5.70
C SER A 157 8.31 -3.64 -4.36
N VAL A 158 7.04 -3.22 -4.27
CA VAL A 158 6.51 -2.39 -3.19
C VAL A 158 5.27 -3.02 -2.57
N GLU A 159 5.24 -3.08 -1.25
CA GLU A 159 4.04 -3.33 -0.46
C GLU A 159 3.64 -2.06 0.29
N ALA A 160 2.41 -1.63 0.14
CA ALA A 160 1.89 -0.43 0.80
C ALA A 160 0.62 -0.73 1.58
N TYR A 161 0.72 -0.63 2.90
CA TYR A 161 -0.41 -0.76 3.83
C TYR A 161 -0.92 0.63 4.14
N MET A 162 -2.22 0.86 4.01
CA MET A 162 -2.76 2.20 4.15
C MET A 162 -4.03 2.23 4.99
N THR A 163 -4.17 3.31 5.75
CA THR A 163 -5.40 3.57 6.50
C THR A 163 -6.54 3.96 5.56
N PHE A 164 -7.78 3.92 6.05
CA PHE A 164 -8.93 4.25 5.23
C PHE A 164 -8.88 5.68 4.66
N GLU A 165 -8.27 6.63 5.36
CA GLU A 165 -8.14 8.02 4.89
C GLU A 165 -7.27 8.14 3.65
N ALA A 166 -6.19 7.35 3.57
CA ALA A 166 -5.34 7.31 2.39
C ALA A 166 -5.93 6.47 1.24
N ALA A 167 -6.90 5.58 1.54
CA ALA A 167 -7.56 4.70 0.58
C ALA A 167 -8.94 5.25 0.16
N TYR A 168 -10.01 4.77 0.80
CA TYR A 168 -11.40 5.02 0.39
C TYR A 168 -12.17 5.97 1.32
N GLY A 169 -11.48 6.70 2.17
CA GLY A 169 -12.08 7.74 3.00
C GLY A 169 -13.01 7.19 4.08
N SER A 170 -14.31 7.49 3.99
CA SER A 170 -15.28 7.17 5.05
C SER A 170 -15.61 5.68 5.22
N ASP A 171 -15.20 4.82 4.30
CA ASP A 171 -15.60 3.40 4.30
C ASP A 171 -14.82 2.54 5.32
N GLN A 172 -13.86 3.14 6.05
CA GLN A 172 -13.07 2.53 7.12
C GLN A 172 -12.42 1.18 6.76
N VAL A 173 -12.21 0.93 5.48
CA VAL A 173 -11.57 -0.28 4.98
C VAL A 173 -10.06 -0.11 4.98
N LEU A 174 -9.36 -1.03 5.63
CA LEU A 174 -7.89 -1.13 5.50
C LEU A 174 -7.55 -1.67 4.12
N SER A 175 -6.61 -1.02 3.46
CA SER A 175 -6.12 -1.45 2.16
C SER A 175 -4.65 -1.81 2.20
N LEU A 176 -4.32 -2.90 1.53
CA LEU A 176 -2.97 -3.26 1.14
C LEU A 176 -2.89 -3.26 -0.37
N ILE A 177 -1.92 -2.57 -0.93
CA ILE A 177 -1.57 -2.69 -2.34
C ILE A 177 -0.17 -3.29 -2.43
N HIS A 178 -0.08 -4.43 -3.12
CA HIS A 178 1.17 -5.07 -3.47
C HIS A 178 1.45 -4.79 -4.95
N ILE A 179 2.52 -4.07 -5.23
CA ILE A 179 3.01 -3.79 -6.58
C ILE A 179 4.09 -4.82 -6.85
N SER A 180 3.74 -5.84 -7.63
CA SER A 180 4.57 -7.03 -7.82
C SER A 180 5.52 -6.94 -9.00
N GLU A 181 5.32 -5.98 -9.89
CA GLU A 181 6.17 -5.80 -11.08
C GLU A 181 6.83 -4.41 -11.09
N PRO A 182 7.97 -4.34 -11.80
CA PRO A 182 8.75 -3.10 -11.84
C PRO A 182 7.91 -1.93 -12.35
N THR A 183 7.88 -0.88 -11.55
CA THR A 183 7.38 0.41 -11.97
C THR A 183 8.23 0.91 -13.13
N ARG A 184 7.64 1.12 -14.29
CA ARG A 184 8.36 1.55 -15.49
C ARG A 184 8.08 3.02 -15.76
N LEU A 185 9.12 3.84 -15.70
CA LEU A 185 9.04 5.25 -16.11
C LEU A 185 9.05 5.36 -17.63
N ARG A 186 8.22 6.23 -18.18
CA ARG A 186 8.26 6.66 -19.58
C ARG A 186 8.59 8.13 -19.66
#